data_e532f245e2a55ef94d1d65010655fa4f
#
_entry.id   e532f245e2a55ef94d1d65010655fa4f
#
_cell.length_a   1.000
_cell.length_b   1.000
_cell.length_c   1.000
_cell.angle_alpha   90.00
_cell.angle_beta   90.00
_cell.angle_gamma   90.00
#
_symmetry.space_group_name_H-M   'P 1'
#
loop_
_entity.id
_entity.type
_entity.pdbx_description
1 polymer ?
#
loop_
_entity_poly.entity_id
_entity_poly.type
_entity_poly.pdbx_seq_one_letter_code
_entity_poly.pdbx_strand_id
1 'polypeptide(L)'
;MKTYTFAIQKGGTGKTSVSVSVAVELAKIGRTILIDADPQGNTTDWMNLPSLQYELSDVLSDKCTIKDVIQPTQVENLFIIPTAGIDGGLRTYQETVAQKEQFKLAQLKNELANVFDYCVIDTSPAFGALEESCFIASDEVINVLKLDRFSYDGLKTFKVNLDAMKKRYDNCYGVSVNGKPFLNKLILN
;
A
#
# COMPACT_ATOMS: atom_id res chain seq x y z
N MET A 1 5.25 14.21 3.92
CA MET A 1 4.24 13.37 3.24
C MET A 1 3.50 12.52 4.26
N LYS A 2 2.18 12.55 4.27
CA LYS A 2 1.35 11.68 5.12
C LYS A 2 0.94 10.43 4.34
N THR A 3 1.15 9.23 4.91
CA THR A 3 0.97 7.94 4.22
C THR A 3 -0.14 7.12 4.86
N TYR A 4 -1.10 6.69 4.05
CA TYR A 4 -2.25 5.87 4.43
C TYR A 4 -2.20 4.54 3.69
N THR A 5 -2.27 3.42 4.41
CA THR A 5 -2.40 2.09 3.79
C THR A 5 -3.78 1.53 4.04
N PHE A 6 -4.44 1.11 2.97
CA PHE A 6 -5.73 0.44 3.02
C PHE A 6 -5.52 -1.07 3.02
N ALA A 7 -5.99 -1.75 4.05
CA ALA A 7 -5.75 -3.17 4.26
C ALA A 7 -6.95 -3.88 4.89
N ILE A 8 -7.15 -5.13 4.52
CA ILE A 8 -8.01 -6.09 5.22
C ILE A 8 -7.77 -7.50 4.69
N GLN A 9 -7.93 -8.52 5.53
CA GLN A 9 -7.80 -9.94 5.16
C GLN A 9 -9.11 -10.52 4.61
N LYS A 10 -9.86 -9.76 3.82
CA LYS A 10 -11.08 -10.23 3.16
C LYS A 10 -11.24 -9.56 1.79
N GLY A 11 -11.47 -10.36 0.76
CA GLY A 11 -11.76 -9.87 -0.57
C GLY A 11 -13.18 -9.27 -0.68
N GLY A 12 -13.37 -8.36 -1.64
CA GLY A 12 -14.69 -7.81 -1.97
C GLY A 12 -15.28 -6.85 -0.92
N THR A 13 -14.47 -6.26 -0.05
CA THR A 13 -14.93 -5.25 0.93
C THR A 13 -15.04 -3.85 0.36
N GLY A 14 -14.55 -3.62 -0.86
CA GLY A 14 -14.48 -2.30 -1.48
C GLY A 14 -13.20 -1.52 -1.14
N LYS A 15 -12.15 -2.20 -0.67
CA LYS A 15 -10.88 -1.58 -0.30
C LYS A 15 -10.32 -0.71 -1.43
N THR A 16 -10.11 -1.26 -2.63
CA THR A 16 -9.63 -0.53 -3.82
C THR A 16 -10.51 0.67 -4.16
N SER A 17 -11.84 0.51 -4.11
CA SER A 17 -12.76 1.62 -4.38
C SER A 17 -12.58 2.77 -3.38
N VAL A 18 -12.42 2.43 -2.10
CA VAL A 18 -12.23 3.43 -1.04
C VAL A 18 -10.85 4.06 -1.14
N SER A 19 -9.77 3.28 -1.36
CA SER A 19 -8.40 3.79 -1.47
C SER A 19 -8.26 4.77 -2.64
N VAL A 20 -8.80 4.41 -3.81
CA VAL A 20 -8.83 5.28 -4.99
C VAL A 20 -9.63 6.55 -4.73
N SER A 21 -10.83 6.44 -4.14
CA SER A 21 -11.66 7.61 -3.82
C SER A 21 -10.95 8.56 -2.86
N VAL A 22 -10.28 8.03 -1.83
CA VAL A 22 -9.49 8.84 -0.89
C VAL A 22 -8.31 9.49 -1.59
N ALA A 23 -7.61 8.80 -2.48
CA ALA A 23 -6.49 9.38 -3.25
C ALA A 23 -6.97 10.56 -4.13
N VAL A 24 -8.12 10.41 -4.79
CA VAL A 24 -8.75 11.48 -5.60
C VAL A 24 -9.13 12.69 -4.73
N GLU A 25 -9.72 12.47 -3.55
CA GLU A 25 -10.07 13.57 -2.64
C GLU A 25 -8.82 14.29 -2.08
N LEU A 26 -7.78 13.55 -1.74
CA LEU A 26 -6.51 14.12 -1.28
C LEU A 26 -5.82 14.92 -2.39
N ALA A 27 -5.93 14.51 -3.65
CA ALA A 27 -5.37 15.22 -4.79
C ALA A 27 -5.97 16.62 -5.00
N LYS A 28 -7.18 16.89 -4.47
CA LYS A 28 -7.79 18.25 -4.48
C LYS A 28 -7.09 19.23 -3.53
N ILE A 29 -6.37 18.73 -2.53
CA ILE A 29 -5.75 19.55 -1.47
C ILE A 29 -4.23 19.44 -1.43
N GLY A 30 -3.60 18.56 -2.22
CA GLY A 30 -2.15 18.43 -2.31
C GLY A 30 -1.71 17.37 -3.31
N ARG A 31 -0.43 17.38 -3.65
CA ARG A 31 0.14 16.37 -4.57
C ARG A 31 0.08 14.99 -3.92
N THR A 32 -0.57 14.07 -4.58
CA THR A 32 -0.88 12.73 -4.05
C THR A 32 -0.28 11.65 -4.93
N ILE A 33 0.39 10.68 -4.32
CA ILE A 33 0.84 9.45 -4.97
C ILE A 33 -0.01 8.27 -4.49
N LEU A 34 -0.56 7.52 -5.43
CA LEU A 34 -1.25 6.26 -5.21
C LEU A 34 -0.28 5.11 -5.53
N ILE A 35 -0.15 4.13 -4.66
CA ILE A 35 0.69 2.94 -4.88
C ILE A 35 -0.22 1.73 -4.95
N ASP A 36 -0.19 1.04 -6.09
CA ASP A 36 -0.88 -0.24 -6.26
C ASP A 36 0.03 -1.37 -5.77
N ALA A 37 -0.17 -1.81 -4.54
CA ALA A 37 0.57 -2.90 -3.92
C ALA A 37 -0.24 -4.23 -3.89
N ASP A 38 -1.27 -4.35 -4.73
CA ASP A 38 -1.98 -5.60 -4.97
C ASP A 38 -1.44 -6.26 -6.25
N PRO A 39 -0.89 -7.48 -6.19
CA PRO A 39 -0.45 -8.22 -7.39
C PRO A 39 -1.55 -8.47 -8.43
N GLN A 40 -2.81 -8.17 -8.14
CA GLN A 40 -3.89 -8.23 -9.12
C GLN A 40 -3.97 -6.99 -10.01
N GLY A 41 -3.36 -5.85 -9.62
CA GLY A 41 -3.32 -4.64 -10.44
C GLY A 41 -4.65 -3.88 -10.57
N ASN A 42 -5.64 -4.18 -9.73
CA ASN A 42 -6.99 -3.59 -9.85
C ASN A 42 -7.00 -2.06 -9.75
N THR A 43 -6.16 -1.48 -8.91
CA THR A 43 -6.02 -0.02 -8.75
C THR A 43 -5.44 0.60 -10.02
N THR A 44 -4.47 -0.06 -10.63
CA THR A 44 -3.83 0.35 -11.90
C THR A 44 -4.83 0.32 -13.05
N ASP A 45 -5.63 -0.76 -13.14
CA ASP A 45 -6.68 -0.88 -14.17
C ASP A 45 -7.70 0.27 -14.08
N TRP A 46 -8.08 0.68 -12.87
CA TRP A 46 -8.99 1.81 -12.66
C TRP A 46 -8.43 3.14 -13.16
N MET A 47 -7.11 3.31 -13.15
CA MET A 47 -6.47 4.54 -13.63
C MET A 47 -6.39 4.59 -15.17
N ASN A 48 -6.68 3.49 -15.88
CA ASN A 48 -6.68 3.41 -17.35
C ASN A 48 -5.41 4.02 -17.96
N LEU A 49 -4.26 3.55 -17.52
CA LEU A 49 -2.96 4.04 -17.97
C LEU A 49 -2.68 3.58 -19.42
N PRO A 50 -1.97 4.39 -20.23
CA PRO A 50 -1.76 4.09 -21.65
C PRO A 50 -0.88 2.85 -21.88
N SER A 51 0.20 2.72 -21.13
CA SER A 51 1.11 1.56 -21.14
C SER A 51 2.03 1.65 -19.94
N LEU A 52 2.51 0.52 -19.46
CA LEU A 52 3.48 0.44 -18.38
C LEU A 52 4.85 0.07 -18.94
N GLN A 53 5.85 0.93 -18.73
CA GLN A 53 7.24 0.60 -18.98
C GLN A 53 7.85 -0.09 -17.75
N TYR A 54 7.51 0.39 -16.57
CA TYR A 54 7.93 -0.12 -15.27
C TYR A 54 6.73 -0.20 -14.33
N GLU A 55 6.84 -1.08 -13.33
CA GLU A 55 5.87 -1.28 -12.28
C GLU A 55 6.52 -1.25 -10.88
N LEU A 56 5.71 -1.35 -9.82
CA LEU A 56 6.17 -1.34 -8.44
C LEU A 56 7.28 -2.38 -8.18
N SER A 57 7.17 -3.59 -8.72
CA SER A 57 8.17 -4.64 -8.54
C SER A 57 9.55 -4.28 -9.12
N ASP A 58 9.60 -3.46 -10.15
CA ASP A 58 10.85 -3.07 -10.79
C ASP A 58 11.63 -2.07 -9.94
N VAL A 59 10.95 -1.06 -9.37
CA VAL A 59 11.61 -0.12 -8.46
C VAL A 59 11.97 -0.78 -7.13
N LEU A 60 11.13 -1.70 -6.62
CA LEU A 60 11.45 -2.48 -5.42
C LEU A 60 12.66 -3.41 -5.62
N SER A 61 12.92 -3.83 -6.85
CA SER A 61 14.04 -4.70 -7.25
C SER A 61 15.25 -3.93 -7.78
N ASP A 62 15.28 -2.60 -7.65
CA ASP A 62 16.35 -1.71 -8.16
C ASP A 62 16.60 -1.81 -9.68
N LYS A 63 15.62 -2.22 -10.48
CA LYS A 63 15.70 -2.27 -11.95
C LYS A 63 15.46 -0.92 -12.61
N CYS A 64 14.80 0.00 -11.91
CA CYS A 64 14.55 1.38 -12.34
C CYS A 64 14.57 2.32 -11.14
N THR A 65 14.61 3.63 -11.39
CA THR A 65 14.51 4.64 -10.33
C THR A 65 13.05 4.93 -9.99
N ILE A 66 12.81 5.55 -8.83
CA ILE A 66 11.45 5.96 -8.42
C ILE A 66 10.80 6.92 -9.43
N LYS A 67 11.61 7.72 -10.15
CA LYS A 67 11.10 8.66 -11.14
C LYS A 67 10.63 7.97 -12.42
N ASP A 68 11.24 6.84 -12.77
CA ASP A 68 10.92 6.11 -14.00
C ASP A 68 9.56 5.38 -13.88
N VAL A 69 9.15 5.01 -12.66
CA VAL A 69 7.94 4.23 -12.41
C VAL A 69 6.70 5.10 -12.14
N ILE A 70 6.87 6.36 -11.72
CA ILE A 70 5.74 7.25 -11.43
C ILE A 70 5.04 7.65 -12.73
N GLN A 71 3.72 7.43 -12.78
CA GLN A 71 2.87 7.80 -13.90
C GLN A 71 1.88 8.90 -13.47
N PRO A 72 1.64 9.93 -14.31
CA PRO A 72 0.52 10.84 -14.10
C PRO A 72 -0.81 10.09 -14.36
N THR A 73 -1.87 10.49 -13.67
CA THR A 73 -3.23 10.01 -13.95
C THR A 73 -4.04 11.07 -14.67
N GLN A 74 -5.30 10.75 -15.02
CA GLN A 74 -6.24 11.72 -15.59
C GLN A 74 -6.76 12.73 -14.53
N VAL A 75 -6.51 12.48 -13.25
CA VAL A 75 -6.89 13.36 -12.14
C VAL A 75 -5.74 14.32 -11.84
N GLU A 76 -6.03 15.61 -11.82
CA GLU A 76 -5.04 16.63 -11.48
C GLU A 76 -4.41 16.38 -10.11
N ASN A 77 -3.10 16.55 -9.98
CA ASN A 77 -2.29 16.31 -8.78
C ASN A 77 -2.28 14.85 -8.26
N LEU A 78 -2.90 13.90 -8.97
CA LEU A 78 -2.84 12.48 -8.64
C LEU A 78 -1.86 11.76 -9.57
N PHE A 79 -0.90 11.08 -8.97
CA PHE A 79 0.08 10.23 -9.64
C PHE A 79 -0.05 8.81 -9.12
N ILE A 80 0.48 7.83 -9.86
CA ILE A 80 0.45 6.43 -9.45
C ILE A 80 1.80 5.75 -9.66
N ILE A 81 2.15 4.85 -8.75
CA ILE A 81 3.11 3.77 -8.98
C ILE A 81 2.26 2.52 -9.28
N PRO A 82 2.25 2.07 -10.54
CA PRO A 82 1.37 1.02 -10.98
C PRO A 82 1.90 -0.38 -10.70
N THR A 83 1.02 -1.38 -10.85
CA THR A 83 1.33 -2.81 -10.89
C THR A 83 0.71 -3.41 -12.15
N ALA A 84 1.48 -4.22 -12.89
CA ALA A 84 1.04 -4.80 -14.17
C ALA A 84 0.05 -5.98 -14.03
N GLY A 85 -0.44 -6.24 -12.82
CA GLY A 85 -1.40 -7.30 -12.57
C GLY A 85 -0.80 -8.71 -12.73
N ILE A 86 -1.57 -9.60 -13.34
CA ILE A 86 -1.20 -11.03 -13.46
C ILE A 86 0.10 -11.22 -14.25
N ASP A 87 0.34 -10.39 -15.25
CA ASP A 87 1.52 -10.46 -16.12
C ASP A 87 2.76 -9.77 -15.51
N GLY A 88 2.60 -9.11 -14.35
CA GLY A 88 3.64 -8.35 -13.67
C GLY A 88 4.53 -9.17 -12.74
N GLY A 89 5.62 -8.54 -12.31
CA GLY A 89 6.62 -9.13 -11.42
C GLY A 89 6.27 -9.04 -9.92
N LEU A 90 5.22 -8.29 -9.52
CA LEU A 90 4.96 -8.03 -8.11
C LEU A 90 4.62 -9.30 -7.30
N ARG A 91 3.95 -10.27 -7.92
CA ARG A 91 3.69 -11.58 -7.29
C ARG A 91 5.00 -12.32 -7.02
N THR A 92 5.88 -12.39 -8.01
CA THR A 92 7.19 -13.03 -7.86
C THR A 92 8.04 -12.31 -6.80
N TYR A 93 8.04 -10.97 -6.81
CA TYR A 93 8.70 -10.18 -5.78
C TYR A 93 8.17 -10.50 -4.38
N GLN A 94 6.84 -10.54 -4.21
CA GLN A 94 6.19 -10.88 -2.94
C GLN A 94 6.62 -12.25 -2.40
N GLU A 95 6.71 -13.25 -3.28
CA GLU A 95 7.02 -14.64 -2.91
C GLU A 95 8.52 -14.87 -2.64
N THR A 96 9.41 -14.12 -3.29
CA THR A 96 10.85 -14.45 -3.31
C THR A 96 11.75 -13.41 -2.66
N VAL A 97 11.37 -12.13 -2.67
CA VAL A 97 12.23 -11.01 -2.26
C VAL A 97 11.69 -10.25 -1.06
N ALA A 98 10.38 -9.98 -1.00
CA ALA A 98 9.77 -9.09 -0.02
C ALA A 98 10.12 -9.43 1.44
N GLN A 99 10.30 -10.72 1.76
CA GLN A 99 10.66 -11.16 3.10
C GLN A 99 12.06 -10.69 3.54
N LYS A 100 12.96 -10.45 2.57
CA LYS A 100 14.33 -9.98 2.83
C LYS A 100 14.45 -8.45 2.78
N GLU A 101 13.51 -7.80 2.08
CA GLU A 101 13.53 -6.36 1.75
C GLU A 101 12.34 -5.60 2.41
N GLN A 102 12.04 -5.92 3.65
CA GLN A 102 10.85 -5.43 4.37
C GLN A 102 10.79 -3.90 4.54
N PHE A 103 11.95 -3.23 4.52
CA PHE A 103 12.06 -1.77 4.66
C PHE A 103 12.14 -1.03 3.31
N LYS A 104 12.13 -1.74 2.20
CA LYS A 104 12.33 -1.15 0.87
C LYS A 104 11.30 -0.08 0.54
N LEU A 105 10.02 -0.36 0.82
CA LEU A 105 8.96 0.62 0.58
C LEU A 105 9.06 1.85 1.49
N ALA A 106 9.53 1.69 2.72
CA ALA A 106 9.78 2.82 3.62
C ALA A 106 10.95 3.70 3.14
N GLN A 107 11.96 3.13 2.49
CA GLN A 107 13.03 3.88 1.83
C GLN A 107 12.48 4.69 0.65
N LEU A 108 11.68 4.06 -0.24
CA LEU A 108 11.02 4.74 -1.35
C LEU A 108 10.10 5.87 -0.88
N LYS A 109 9.37 5.67 0.24
CA LYS A 109 8.56 6.73 0.86
C LYS A 109 9.39 7.98 1.19
N ASN A 110 10.61 7.81 1.68
CA ASN A 110 11.47 8.96 2.01
C ASN A 110 11.85 9.78 0.77
N GLU A 111 12.08 9.12 -0.36
CA GLU A 111 12.32 9.81 -1.63
C GLU A 111 11.08 10.54 -2.13
N LEU A 112 9.91 9.91 -2.06
CA LEU A 112 8.62 10.50 -2.43
C LEU A 112 8.22 11.69 -1.56
N ALA A 113 8.64 11.72 -0.29
CA ALA A 113 8.24 12.74 0.67
C ALA A 113 8.70 14.17 0.31
N ASN A 114 9.68 14.31 -0.59
CA ASN A 114 10.15 15.59 -1.09
C ASN A 114 9.27 16.16 -2.22
N VAL A 115 8.39 15.36 -2.80
CA VAL A 115 7.61 15.70 -4.00
C VAL A 115 6.10 15.66 -3.74
N PHE A 116 5.65 14.79 -2.83
CA PHE A 116 4.25 14.55 -2.55
C PHE A 116 3.87 14.93 -1.12
N ASP A 117 2.64 15.43 -0.95
CA ASP A 117 2.05 15.76 0.35
C ASP A 117 1.39 14.52 0.98
N TYR A 118 0.79 13.67 0.12
CA TYR A 118 0.04 12.48 0.52
C TYR A 118 0.47 11.25 -0.28
N CYS A 119 0.43 10.09 0.40
CA CYS A 119 0.61 8.78 -0.20
C CYS A 119 -0.54 7.87 0.22
N VAL A 120 -1.16 7.20 -0.74
CA VAL A 120 -2.18 6.19 -0.51
C VAL A 120 -1.67 4.87 -1.06
N ILE A 121 -1.72 3.81 -0.25
CA ILE A 121 -1.26 2.47 -0.63
C ILE A 121 -2.47 1.53 -0.59
N ASP A 122 -2.82 0.95 -1.74
CA ASP A 122 -3.81 -0.13 -1.84
C ASP A 122 -3.10 -1.48 -1.82
N THR A 123 -3.45 -2.37 -0.88
CA THR A 123 -2.79 -3.67 -0.71
C THR A 123 -3.68 -4.82 -1.16
N SER A 124 -3.12 -6.01 -1.28
CA SER A 124 -3.91 -7.24 -1.44
C SER A 124 -4.69 -7.60 -0.17
N PRO A 125 -5.67 -8.51 -0.22
CA PRO A 125 -6.37 -9.01 0.97
C PRO A 125 -5.53 -10.04 1.76
N ALA A 126 -4.23 -10.11 1.55
CA ALA A 126 -3.30 -10.96 2.28
C ALA A 126 -2.74 -10.28 3.54
N PHE A 127 -1.91 -11.00 4.26
CA PHE A 127 -1.05 -10.48 5.32
C PHE A 127 0.31 -11.18 5.19
N GLY A 128 1.09 -10.74 4.24
CA GLY A 128 2.41 -11.27 3.91
C GLY A 128 3.51 -10.21 4.00
N ALA A 129 4.69 -10.53 3.51
CA ALA A 129 5.86 -9.67 3.63
C ALA A 129 5.70 -8.34 2.87
N LEU A 130 5.00 -8.34 1.73
CA LEU A 130 4.73 -7.12 0.97
C LEU A 130 3.78 -6.19 1.75
N GLU A 131 2.68 -6.73 2.30
CA GLU A 131 1.73 -5.96 3.12
C GLU A 131 2.41 -5.43 4.38
N GLU A 132 3.26 -6.22 5.04
CA GLU A 132 4.05 -5.76 6.18
C GLU A 132 4.97 -4.59 5.80
N SER A 133 5.62 -4.64 4.64
CA SER A 133 6.43 -3.52 4.10
C SER A 133 5.57 -2.26 3.89
N CYS A 134 4.33 -2.40 3.39
CA CYS A 134 3.38 -1.31 3.26
C CYS A 134 3.01 -0.71 4.64
N PHE A 135 2.77 -1.56 5.66
CA PHE A 135 2.43 -1.10 7.01
C PHE A 135 3.60 -0.38 7.67
N ILE A 136 4.84 -0.86 7.49
CA ILE A 136 6.05 -0.19 7.99
C ILE A 136 6.22 1.20 7.37
N ALA A 137 5.91 1.34 6.07
CA ALA A 137 5.98 2.62 5.37
C ALA A 137 4.87 3.60 5.79
N SER A 138 3.81 3.15 6.46
CA SER A 138 2.60 3.95 6.71
C SER A 138 2.65 4.77 7.99
N ASP A 139 1.97 5.91 7.96
CA ASP A 139 1.62 6.66 9.17
C ASP A 139 0.31 6.16 9.78
N GLU A 140 -0.62 5.68 8.94
CA GLU A 140 -1.90 5.13 9.36
C GLU A 140 -2.28 3.92 8.50
N VAL A 141 -2.78 2.86 9.14
CA VAL A 141 -3.38 1.71 8.47
C VAL A 141 -4.89 1.78 8.65
N ILE A 142 -5.62 1.73 7.55
CA ILE A 142 -7.07 1.88 7.49
C ILE A 142 -7.70 0.55 7.06
N ASN A 143 -8.58 0.01 7.88
CA ASN A 143 -9.35 -1.17 7.50
C ASN A 143 -10.70 -0.78 6.90
N VAL A 144 -11.03 -1.36 5.74
CA VAL A 144 -12.33 -1.21 5.08
C VAL A 144 -13.19 -2.42 5.35
N LEU A 145 -14.31 -2.23 6.06
CA LEU A 145 -15.19 -3.31 6.51
C LEU A 145 -16.57 -3.20 5.86
N LYS A 146 -17.16 -4.33 5.53
CA LYS A 146 -18.62 -4.44 5.35
C LYS A 146 -19.28 -4.76 6.69
N LEU A 147 -20.53 -4.32 6.87
CA LEU A 147 -21.32 -4.62 8.05
C LEU A 147 -21.85 -6.07 7.99
N ASP A 148 -20.94 -7.04 8.08
CA ASP A 148 -21.25 -8.44 8.16
C ASP A 148 -20.40 -9.15 9.24
N ARG A 149 -20.88 -10.31 9.72
CA ARG A 149 -20.19 -11.09 10.76
C ARG A 149 -18.78 -11.51 10.35
N PHE A 150 -18.56 -11.84 9.08
CA PHE A 150 -17.27 -12.31 8.59
C PHE A 150 -16.23 -11.20 8.54
N SER A 151 -16.65 -9.96 8.30
CA SER A 151 -15.75 -8.79 8.33
C SER A 151 -15.26 -8.50 9.75
N TYR A 152 -16.08 -8.72 10.76
CA TYR A 152 -15.68 -8.57 12.16
C TYR A 152 -14.62 -9.60 12.57
N ASP A 153 -14.79 -10.86 12.17
CA ASP A 153 -13.79 -11.91 12.43
C ASP A 153 -12.48 -11.64 11.68
N GLY A 154 -12.57 -11.17 10.43
CA GLY A 154 -11.41 -10.71 9.66
C GLY A 154 -10.65 -9.57 10.34
N LEU A 155 -11.35 -8.61 10.95
CA LEU A 155 -10.73 -7.52 11.71
C LEU A 155 -9.97 -8.02 12.94
N LYS A 156 -10.53 -8.97 13.68
CA LYS A 156 -9.86 -9.59 14.84
C LYS A 156 -8.56 -10.25 14.41
N THR A 157 -8.61 -11.06 13.35
CA THR A 157 -7.45 -11.76 12.80
C THR A 157 -6.39 -10.76 12.32
N PHE A 158 -6.81 -9.72 11.61
CA PHE A 158 -5.92 -8.66 11.15
C PHE A 158 -5.21 -7.98 12.33
N LYS A 159 -5.94 -7.62 13.40
CA LYS A 159 -5.38 -7.00 14.59
C LYS A 159 -4.36 -7.91 15.28
N VAL A 160 -4.65 -9.20 15.45
CA VAL A 160 -3.73 -10.16 16.03
C VAL A 160 -2.44 -10.25 15.23
N ASN A 161 -2.53 -10.34 13.91
CA ASN A 161 -1.37 -10.39 13.01
C ASN A 161 -0.56 -9.10 13.05
N LEU A 162 -1.22 -7.94 13.09
CA LEU A 162 -0.56 -6.64 13.18
C LEU A 162 0.19 -6.48 14.52
N ASP A 163 -0.41 -6.89 15.62
CA ASP A 163 0.23 -6.85 16.94
C ASP A 163 1.42 -7.83 17.03
N ALA A 164 1.31 -9.02 16.41
CA ALA A 164 2.41 -9.97 16.30
C ALA A 164 3.56 -9.44 15.44
N MET A 165 3.23 -8.80 14.31
CA MET A 165 4.20 -8.12 13.46
C MET A 165 4.94 -7.03 14.25
N LYS A 166 4.25 -6.13 14.95
CA LYS A 166 4.86 -5.09 15.78
C LYS A 166 5.86 -5.65 16.76
N LYS A 167 5.46 -6.66 17.56
CA LYS A 167 6.34 -7.31 18.54
C LYS A 167 7.59 -7.90 17.88
N ARG A 168 7.45 -8.51 16.70
CA ARG A 168 8.59 -9.08 15.97
C ARG A 168 9.57 -7.97 15.54
N TYR A 169 9.09 -6.85 15.02
CA TYR A 169 9.94 -5.74 14.61
C TYR A 169 10.58 -5.03 15.78
N ASP A 170 9.87 -4.77 16.86
CA ASP A 170 10.42 -4.18 18.09
C ASP A 170 11.56 -5.05 18.67
N ASN A 171 11.38 -6.37 18.69
CA ASN A 171 12.36 -7.29 19.25
C ASN A 171 13.59 -7.53 18.34
N CYS A 172 13.39 -7.60 17.01
CA CYS A 172 14.45 -7.96 16.08
C CYS A 172 15.30 -6.77 15.64
N TYR A 173 14.72 -5.58 15.57
CA TYR A 173 15.38 -4.42 14.97
C TYR A 173 15.58 -3.24 15.92
N GLY A 174 15.08 -3.32 17.15
CA GLY A 174 15.14 -2.21 18.11
C GLY A 174 14.47 -0.93 17.61
N VAL A 175 13.76 -1.04 16.50
CA VAL A 175 13.02 0.04 15.85
C VAL A 175 11.60 -0.05 16.37
N SER A 176 11.27 0.82 17.34
CA SER A 176 9.86 1.12 17.56
C SER A 176 9.30 1.54 16.22
N VAL A 177 8.55 0.66 15.56
CA VAL A 177 7.92 0.96 14.27
C VAL A 177 6.98 2.13 14.52
N ASN A 178 7.56 3.32 14.43
CA ASN A 178 6.98 4.66 14.56
C ASN A 178 6.31 5.05 15.89
N GLY A 179 6.40 4.33 16.98
CA GLY A 179 5.77 4.72 18.27
C GLY A 179 4.27 5.05 18.18
N LYS A 180 3.67 4.89 17.00
CA LYS A 180 2.29 5.23 16.68
C LYS A 180 1.45 3.95 16.61
N PRO A 181 0.19 3.97 17.05
CA PRO A 181 -0.72 2.87 16.78
C PRO A 181 -0.95 2.78 15.28
N PHE A 182 -0.56 1.67 14.64
CA PHE A 182 -0.74 1.46 13.20
C PHE A 182 -2.20 1.43 12.77
N LEU A 183 -3.08 0.84 13.58
CA LEU A 183 -4.49 0.75 13.25
C LEU A 183 -5.24 1.91 13.92
N ASN A 184 -5.49 2.97 13.17
CA ASN A 184 -6.12 4.17 13.71
C ASN A 184 -7.57 4.36 13.28
N LYS A 185 -7.99 3.74 12.16
CA LYS A 185 -9.29 4.02 11.56
C LYS A 185 -9.95 2.78 10.99
N LEU A 186 -11.27 2.74 11.14
CA LEU A 186 -12.16 1.80 10.49
C LEU A 186 -13.07 2.59 9.56
N ILE A 187 -13.22 2.13 8.33
CA ILE A 187 -14.23 2.62 7.39
C ILE A 187 -15.24 1.49 7.21
N LEU A 188 -16.50 1.81 7.48
CA LEU A 188 -17.63 0.94 7.19
C LEU A 188 -18.14 1.26 5.79
N ASN A 189 -18.18 0.24 4.93
CA ASN A 189 -18.66 0.32 3.55
C ASN A 189 -19.89 -0.56 3.36
#